data_f2bd3eee9904f3342bbabd76e076953b
#
_entry.id   f2bd3eee9904f3342bbabd76e076953b
#
_cell.length_a   1.000
_cell.length_b   1.000
_cell.length_c   1.000
_cell.angle_alpha   90.00
_cell.angle_beta   90.00
_cell.angle_gamma   90.00
#
_symmetry.space_group_name_H-M   'P 1'
#
loop_
_entity.id
_entity.type
_entity.pdbx_description
1 polymer ?
#
loop_
_entity_poly.entity_id
_entity_poly.type
_entity_poly.pdbx_seq_one_letter_code
_entity_poly.pdbx_strand_id
1 'polypeptide(L)'
;MGCLFAVLASAFIALAPPVARATEALALAEVASGIFVHHGAYEDVSAGNRGDIANLGFVVGEKGVAVVDTGNTLALGQSLRAAIKSKTDLPILFVVNTHGHPDHYFGDAAFQADHPQFVGHEKLGKWIAFKTRYYLETLKTFAGADAAKGIEAIAPTLTVKAGQAIELDLGGRTLTITGYPAAHTDNDVTVLDSKTHTLFTGDLLFVERVPSLDGSILGWLKAISALKKVGAERAVPGHGPASVPWPKAIEPEQRYLEVLVADIRKIQKAHGTIEEATQKAGIEEQGNWALFDDYNARNVTGAFVELEWE
;
A
#
# COMPACT_ATOMS: atom_id res chain seq x y z
N MET A 1 -65.29 -52.44 7.63
CA MET A 1 -64.64 -51.48 6.70
C MET A 1 -64.17 -50.31 7.56
N GLY A 2 -62.90 -50.29 7.93
CA GLY A 2 -62.33 -49.19 8.72
C GLY A 2 -61.25 -48.49 7.88
N CYS A 3 -61.47 -47.22 7.59
CA CYS A 3 -60.48 -46.38 6.91
C CYS A 3 -59.46 -45.82 7.92
N LEU A 4 -58.22 -46.20 7.77
CA LEU A 4 -57.11 -45.53 8.48
C LEU A 4 -56.72 -44.27 7.68
N PHE A 5 -56.83 -43.10 8.31
CA PHE A 5 -56.26 -41.88 7.82
C PHE A 5 -54.82 -41.75 8.36
N ALA A 6 -53.83 -41.80 7.49
CA ALA A 6 -52.46 -41.51 7.81
C ALA A 6 -52.22 -39.99 7.74
N VAL A 7 -51.90 -39.35 8.88
CA VAL A 7 -51.50 -37.93 8.94
C VAL A 7 -50.02 -37.85 8.67
N LEU A 8 -49.62 -37.29 7.54
CA LEU A 8 -48.26 -36.95 7.20
C LEU A 8 -47.88 -35.62 7.92
N ALA A 9 -47.06 -35.70 8.94
CA ALA A 9 -46.48 -34.53 9.57
C ALA A 9 -45.27 -34.06 8.76
N SER A 10 -45.40 -32.93 8.04
CA SER A 10 -44.29 -32.27 7.33
C SER A 10 -43.44 -31.52 8.34
N ALA A 11 -42.23 -32.00 8.60
CA ALA A 11 -41.25 -31.26 9.42
C ALA A 11 -40.64 -30.11 8.58
N PHE A 12 -40.94 -28.87 8.95
CA PHE A 12 -40.27 -27.69 8.45
C PHE A 12 -38.89 -27.58 9.13
N ILE A 13 -37.83 -27.89 8.41
CA ILE A 13 -36.44 -27.58 8.85
C ILE A 13 -36.23 -26.09 8.61
N ALA A 14 -36.32 -25.27 9.66
CA ALA A 14 -35.91 -23.88 9.59
C ALA A 14 -34.37 -23.81 9.44
N LEU A 15 -33.89 -23.48 8.24
CA LEU A 15 -32.48 -23.11 8.06
C LEU A 15 -32.22 -21.82 8.87
N ALA A 16 -31.44 -21.95 9.95
CA ALA A 16 -30.91 -20.75 10.65
C ALA A 16 -30.10 -19.92 9.67
N PRO A 17 -30.24 -18.59 9.67
CA PRO A 17 -29.42 -17.73 8.82
C PRO A 17 -27.94 -17.92 9.19
N PRO A 18 -27.02 -17.86 8.19
CA PRO A 18 -25.61 -17.97 8.45
C PRO A 18 -25.22 -16.85 9.45
N VAL A 19 -24.65 -17.24 10.59
CA VAL A 19 -24.06 -16.29 11.53
C VAL A 19 -22.92 -15.60 10.78
N ALA A 20 -23.07 -14.28 10.54
CA ALA A 20 -22.02 -13.46 10.01
C ALA A 20 -20.80 -13.62 10.93
N ARG A 21 -19.73 -14.26 10.44
CA ARG A 21 -18.49 -14.39 11.20
C ARG A 21 -17.98 -12.97 11.44
N ALA A 22 -17.83 -12.58 12.69
CA ALA A 22 -17.26 -11.29 13.02
C ALA A 22 -15.90 -11.14 12.31
N THR A 23 -15.71 -10.02 11.63
CA THR A 23 -14.45 -9.72 10.97
C THR A 23 -13.37 -9.61 12.04
N GLU A 24 -12.34 -10.44 11.97
CA GLU A 24 -11.24 -10.42 12.93
C GLU A 24 -10.43 -9.13 12.74
N ALA A 25 -10.16 -8.42 13.84
CA ALA A 25 -9.36 -7.20 13.80
C ALA A 25 -7.89 -7.54 13.53
N LEU A 26 -7.22 -6.71 12.70
CA LEU A 26 -5.79 -6.86 12.42
C LEU A 26 -4.95 -6.63 13.69
N ALA A 27 -3.86 -7.39 13.80
CA ALA A 27 -2.84 -7.12 14.81
C ALA A 27 -2.16 -5.76 14.51
N LEU A 28 -2.03 -4.92 15.54
CA LEU A 28 -1.49 -3.57 15.43
C LEU A 28 -0.32 -3.36 16.38
N ALA A 29 0.73 -2.71 15.90
CA ALA A 29 1.78 -2.11 16.72
C ALA A 29 1.48 -0.61 16.91
N GLU A 30 1.54 -0.10 18.14
CA GLU A 30 1.57 1.34 18.38
C GLU A 30 3.03 1.81 18.25
N VAL A 31 3.38 2.42 17.11
CA VAL A 31 4.75 2.82 16.77
C VAL A 31 5.13 4.19 17.32
N ALA A 32 4.14 5.00 17.62
CA ALA A 32 4.24 6.27 18.31
C ALA A 32 2.88 6.62 18.93
N SER A 33 2.82 7.57 19.85
CA SER A 33 1.58 7.95 20.54
C SER A 33 0.44 8.23 19.57
N GLY A 34 -0.58 7.37 19.57
CA GLY A 34 -1.77 7.45 18.73
C GLY A 34 -1.49 7.12 17.24
N ILE A 35 -0.39 6.48 16.91
CA ILE A 35 -0.08 5.95 15.58
C ILE A 35 0.02 4.44 15.65
N PHE A 36 -0.86 3.76 14.93
CA PHE A 36 -0.97 2.32 14.90
C PHE A 36 -0.69 1.81 13.49
N VAL A 37 0.06 0.72 13.39
CA VAL A 37 0.47 0.12 12.12
C VAL A 37 0.23 -1.39 12.18
N HIS A 38 -0.44 -1.91 11.16
CA HIS A 38 -0.45 -3.31 10.80
C HIS A 38 0.73 -3.60 9.87
N HIS A 39 1.44 -4.68 10.12
CA HIS A 39 2.60 -5.09 9.34
C HIS A 39 2.20 -6.22 8.38
N GLY A 40 2.39 -5.98 7.09
CA GLY A 40 2.14 -6.96 6.02
C GLY A 40 3.25 -8.02 5.91
N ALA A 41 2.96 -9.11 5.22
CA ALA A 41 3.93 -10.18 4.99
C ALA A 41 5.03 -9.77 4.00
N TYR A 42 6.27 -10.26 4.19
CA TYR A 42 7.37 -10.10 3.22
C TYR A 42 7.27 -11.13 2.09
N GLU A 43 6.14 -11.17 1.45
CA GLU A 43 5.79 -12.14 0.42
C GLU A 43 5.10 -11.44 -0.76
N ASP A 44 4.99 -12.13 -1.88
CA ASP A 44 4.07 -11.74 -2.92
C ASP A 44 2.64 -12.17 -2.60
N VAL A 45 1.68 -11.58 -3.31
CA VAL A 45 0.26 -11.92 -3.18
C VAL A 45 0.04 -13.41 -3.43
N SER A 46 -0.63 -14.07 -2.50
CA SER A 46 -0.96 -15.49 -2.55
C SER A 46 -2.31 -15.78 -1.92
N ALA A 47 -2.83 -16.99 -2.15
CA ALA A 47 -4.02 -17.48 -1.47
C ALA A 47 -3.80 -17.62 0.05
N GLY A 48 -2.55 -17.84 0.49
CA GLY A 48 -2.17 -17.98 1.89
C GLY A 48 -2.27 -16.68 2.66
N ASN A 49 -1.65 -15.62 2.15
CA ASN A 49 -1.67 -14.29 2.77
C ASN A 49 -2.86 -13.42 2.34
N ARG A 50 -3.66 -13.85 1.36
CA ARG A 50 -4.84 -13.12 0.86
C ARG A 50 -4.54 -11.68 0.44
N GLY A 51 -3.31 -11.41 0.01
CA GLY A 51 -2.83 -10.09 -0.37
C GLY A 51 -2.46 -9.18 0.80
N ASP A 52 -2.31 -9.70 2.02
CA ASP A 52 -1.82 -8.95 3.18
C ASP A 52 -0.29 -8.83 3.14
N ILE A 53 0.21 -7.90 2.33
CA ILE A 53 1.63 -7.72 2.02
C ILE A 53 2.15 -6.31 2.26
N ALA A 54 1.26 -5.31 2.43
CA ALA A 54 1.62 -3.92 2.69
C ALA A 54 1.41 -3.52 4.15
N ASN A 55 2.14 -2.53 4.62
CA ASN A 55 1.88 -1.90 5.90
C ASN A 55 0.67 -0.97 5.79
N LEU A 56 -0.27 -1.12 6.72
CA LEU A 56 -1.48 -0.33 6.81
C LEU A 56 -1.48 0.41 8.14
N GLY A 57 -1.82 1.69 8.15
CA GLY A 57 -1.76 2.45 9.38
C GLY A 57 -2.94 3.38 9.62
N PHE A 58 -3.00 3.91 10.84
CA PHE A 58 -3.90 5.02 11.14
C PHE A 58 -3.36 5.91 12.25
N VAL A 59 -3.82 7.14 12.23
CA VAL A 59 -3.43 8.19 13.17
C VAL A 59 -4.67 8.68 13.90
N VAL A 60 -4.64 8.66 15.25
CA VAL A 60 -5.73 9.11 16.11
C VAL A 60 -5.42 10.51 16.62
N GLY A 61 -6.25 11.49 16.24
CA GLY A 61 -6.25 12.84 16.79
C GLY A 61 -7.35 13.04 17.84
N GLU A 62 -7.63 14.28 18.23
CA GLU A 62 -8.70 14.62 19.19
C GLU A 62 -10.07 14.68 18.52
N LYS A 63 -10.15 15.01 17.22
CA LYS A 63 -11.40 15.13 16.46
C LYS A 63 -11.76 13.88 15.69
N GLY A 64 -10.78 13.04 15.34
CA GLY A 64 -11.00 11.86 14.51
C GLY A 64 -9.74 11.14 14.11
N VAL A 65 -9.91 10.22 13.17
CA VAL A 65 -8.91 9.29 12.68
C VAL A 65 -8.62 9.56 11.20
N ALA A 66 -7.34 9.50 10.82
CA ALA A 66 -6.90 9.34 9.43
C ALA A 66 -6.34 7.94 9.24
N VAL A 67 -6.83 7.23 8.23
CA VAL A 67 -6.32 5.93 7.78
C VAL A 67 -5.29 6.18 6.70
N VAL A 68 -4.18 5.46 6.70
CA VAL A 68 -3.15 5.49 5.66
C VAL A 68 -3.05 4.09 5.06
N ASP A 69 -3.47 3.98 3.82
CA ASP A 69 -3.66 2.76 3.05
C ASP A 69 -4.67 1.76 3.68
N THR A 70 -5.24 0.89 2.86
CA THR A 70 -6.41 0.10 3.27
C THR A 70 -6.29 -1.39 2.95
N GLY A 71 -5.23 -1.80 2.24
CA GLY A 71 -4.95 -3.20 1.93
C GLY A 71 -5.49 -3.67 0.59
N ASN A 72 -5.09 -4.88 0.21
CA ASN A 72 -5.31 -5.47 -1.12
C ASN A 72 -6.70 -6.09 -1.32
N THR A 73 -7.55 -6.09 -0.30
CA THR A 73 -8.89 -6.69 -0.38
C THR A 73 -9.88 -5.92 0.50
N LEU A 74 -11.17 -6.01 0.14
CA LEU A 74 -12.23 -5.51 1.01
C LEU A 74 -12.16 -6.13 2.41
N ALA A 75 -11.83 -7.41 2.52
CA ALA A 75 -11.74 -8.10 3.80
C ALA A 75 -10.62 -7.52 4.69
N LEU A 76 -9.45 -7.18 4.13
CA LEU A 76 -8.38 -6.49 4.86
C LEU A 76 -8.83 -5.11 5.33
N GLY A 77 -9.45 -4.31 4.45
CA GLY A 77 -10.01 -3.02 4.84
C GLY A 77 -11.03 -3.13 5.97
N GLN A 78 -11.90 -4.15 5.94
CA GLN A 78 -12.86 -4.43 7.02
C GLN A 78 -12.16 -4.80 8.32
N SER A 79 -11.10 -5.62 8.27
CA SER A 79 -10.29 -5.99 9.43
C SER A 79 -9.54 -4.79 10.01
N LEU A 80 -9.00 -3.91 9.17
CA LEU A 80 -8.37 -2.66 9.60
C LEU A 80 -9.40 -1.74 10.26
N ARG A 81 -10.58 -1.58 9.65
CA ARG A 81 -11.66 -0.78 10.24
C ARG A 81 -12.12 -1.32 11.61
N ALA A 82 -12.23 -2.65 11.75
CA ALA A 82 -12.53 -3.27 13.03
C ALA A 82 -11.41 -3.01 14.06
N ALA A 83 -10.15 -3.07 13.65
CA ALA A 83 -9.00 -2.75 14.50
C ALA A 83 -9.02 -1.28 14.97
N ILE A 84 -9.34 -0.32 14.10
CA ILE A 84 -9.54 1.10 14.44
C ILE A 84 -10.64 1.24 15.51
N LYS A 85 -11.82 0.65 15.28
CA LYS A 85 -12.95 0.73 16.23
C LYS A 85 -12.65 0.06 17.58
N SER A 86 -11.69 -0.86 17.66
CA SER A 86 -11.23 -1.41 18.93
C SER A 86 -10.33 -0.46 19.73
N LYS A 87 -9.78 0.58 19.09
CA LYS A 87 -8.87 1.57 19.70
C LYS A 87 -9.58 2.88 20.05
N THR A 88 -10.61 3.27 19.29
CA THR A 88 -11.28 4.55 19.48
C THR A 88 -12.69 4.54 18.88
N ASP A 89 -13.60 5.30 19.50
CA ASP A 89 -14.94 5.57 18.98
C ASP A 89 -15.00 6.84 18.10
N LEU A 90 -13.86 7.53 17.92
CA LEU A 90 -13.79 8.73 17.11
C LEU A 90 -14.14 8.44 15.64
N PRO A 91 -14.70 9.43 14.91
CA PRO A 91 -15.05 9.27 13.51
C PRO A 91 -13.78 9.11 12.65
N ILE A 92 -13.88 8.32 11.58
CA ILE A 92 -12.86 8.27 10.54
C ILE A 92 -13.12 9.44 9.59
N LEU A 93 -12.19 10.43 9.58
CA LEU A 93 -12.34 11.67 8.82
C LEU A 93 -11.69 11.57 7.45
N PHE A 94 -10.57 10.85 7.37
CA PHE A 94 -9.76 10.75 6.16
C PHE A 94 -9.32 9.31 5.91
N VAL A 95 -9.27 8.94 4.63
CA VAL A 95 -8.57 7.77 4.11
C VAL A 95 -7.55 8.29 3.10
N VAL A 96 -6.28 8.14 3.38
CA VAL A 96 -5.18 8.59 2.52
C VAL A 96 -4.60 7.36 1.82
N ASN A 97 -4.70 7.32 0.49
CA ASN A 97 -4.01 6.32 -0.31
C ASN A 97 -2.67 6.88 -0.76
N THR A 98 -1.59 6.23 -0.35
CA THR A 98 -0.23 6.69 -0.65
C THR A 98 0.07 6.65 -2.14
N HIS A 99 -0.47 5.67 -2.87
CA HIS A 99 -0.35 5.53 -4.33
C HIS A 99 -1.35 4.51 -4.89
N GLY A 100 -1.27 4.22 -6.18
CA GLY A 100 -2.27 3.43 -6.90
C GLY A 100 -1.96 1.93 -7.06
N HIS A 101 -1.13 1.31 -6.23
CA HIS A 101 -1.03 -0.15 -6.21
C HIS A 101 -2.13 -0.79 -5.37
N PRO A 102 -2.61 -1.98 -5.75
CA PRO A 102 -3.84 -2.55 -5.20
C PRO A 102 -3.76 -2.86 -3.71
N ASP A 103 -2.59 -3.20 -3.20
CA ASP A 103 -2.34 -3.48 -1.79
C ASP A 103 -2.39 -2.25 -0.87
N HIS A 104 -2.59 -1.05 -1.44
CA HIS A 104 -2.75 0.21 -0.73
C HIS A 104 -4.17 0.78 -0.78
N TYR A 105 -5.02 0.42 -1.79
CA TYR A 105 -6.35 1.05 -1.92
C TYR A 105 -7.54 0.09 -2.15
N PHE A 106 -7.34 -1.20 -2.38
CA PHE A 106 -8.46 -2.12 -2.65
C PHE A 106 -9.38 -2.35 -1.44
N GLY A 107 -8.95 -1.98 -0.24
CA GLY A 107 -9.76 -2.01 0.96
C GLY A 107 -10.66 -0.79 1.19
N ASP A 108 -10.59 0.24 0.35
CA ASP A 108 -11.27 1.54 0.52
C ASP A 108 -12.77 1.43 0.76
N ALA A 109 -13.44 0.49 0.08
CA ALA A 109 -14.88 0.28 0.22
C ALA A 109 -15.33 -0.06 1.64
N ALA A 110 -14.43 -0.59 2.50
CA ALA A 110 -14.71 -0.87 3.91
C ALA A 110 -15.00 0.40 4.73
N PHE A 111 -14.57 1.56 4.24
CA PHE A 111 -14.66 2.85 4.95
C PHE A 111 -15.78 3.75 4.42
N GLN A 112 -16.44 3.41 3.31
CA GLN A 112 -17.49 4.26 2.70
C GLN A 112 -18.62 4.63 3.68
N ALA A 113 -19.01 3.70 4.57
CA ALA A 113 -20.06 3.93 5.54
C ALA A 113 -19.69 4.95 6.64
N ASP A 114 -18.39 5.27 6.81
CA ASP A 114 -17.92 6.32 7.72
C ASP A 114 -17.92 7.70 7.05
N HIS A 115 -18.18 7.78 5.74
CA HIS A 115 -18.20 9.01 4.93
C HIS A 115 -16.90 9.84 5.02
N PRO A 116 -15.68 9.25 4.97
CA PRO A 116 -14.45 9.99 5.04
C PRO A 116 -14.19 10.78 3.76
N GLN A 117 -13.27 11.75 3.82
CA GLN A 117 -12.65 12.26 2.61
C GLN A 117 -11.55 11.29 2.17
N PHE A 118 -11.62 10.81 0.91
CA PHE A 118 -10.53 10.05 0.29
C PHE A 118 -9.50 11.03 -0.26
N VAL A 119 -8.24 10.83 0.14
CA VAL A 119 -7.12 11.74 -0.15
C VAL A 119 -6.06 10.99 -0.92
N GLY A 120 -5.48 11.63 -1.92
CA GLY A 120 -4.38 11.05 -2.70
C GLY A 120 -3.77 12.03 -3.68
N HIS A 121 -2.83 11.54 -4.48
CA HIS A 121 -2.21 12.35 -5.53
C HIS A 121 -3.22 12.74 -6.62
N GLU A 122 -3.03 13.90 -7.29
CA GLU A 122 -3.94 14.37 -8.36
C GLU A 122 -4.10 13.40 -9.54
N LYS A 123 -3.13 12.52 -9.77
CA LYS A 123 -3.17 11.51 -10.82
C LYS A 123 -3.81 10.18 -10.38
N LEU A 124 -3.97 9.96 -9.07
CA LEU A 124 -4.43 8.68 -8.53
C LEU A 124 -5.78 8.25 -9.12
N GLY A 125 -6.74 9.17 -9.27
CA GLY A 125 -8.04 8.85 -9.86
C GLY A 125 -7.95 8.30 -11.30
N LYS A 126 -7.04 8.85 -12.12
CA LYS A 126 -6.78 8.33 -13.47
C LYS A 126 -6.11 6.97 -13.45
N TRP A 127 -5.15 6.77 -12.55
CA TRP A 127 -4.48 5.50 -12.36
C TRP A 127 -5.47 4.40 -11.98
N ILE A 128 -6.30 4.64 -10.97
CA ILE A 128 -7.36 3.74 -10.52
C ILE A 128 -8.28 3.36 -11.69
N ALA A 129 -8.79 4.35 -12.43
CA ALA A 129 -9.69 4.12 -13.56
C ALA A 129 -9.06 3.24 -14.66
N PHE A 130 -7.76 3.36 -14.88
CA PHE A 130 -7.04 2.62 -15.92
C PHE A 130 -6.58 1.23 -15.47
N LYS A 131 -6.04 1.11 -14.24
CA LYS A 131 -5.34 -0.09 -13.75
C LYS A 131 -6.22 -1.07 -12.98
N THR A 132 -7.34 -0.64 -12.37
CA THR A 132 -8.15 -1.48 -11.47
C THR A 132 -8.54 -2.81 -12.09
N ARG A 133 -8.98 -2.82 -13.35
CA ARG A 133 -9.37 -4.07 -14.01
C ARG A 133 -8.22 -5.08 -14.10
N TYR A 134 -7.04 -4.61 -14.46
CA TYR A 134 -5.83 -5.43 -14.52
C TYR A 134 -5.49 -6.00 -13.14
N TYR A 135 -5.49 -5.16 -12.11
CA TYR A 135 -5.18 -5.58 -10.74
C TYR A 135 -6.21 -6.56 -10.16
N LEU A 136 -7.49 -6.41 -10.49
CA LEU A 136 -8.53 -7.36 -10.08
C LEU A 136 -8.30 -8.75 -10.69
N GLU A 137 -7.92 -8.83 -11.97
CA GLU A 137 -7.64 -10.13 -12.62
C GLU A 137 -6.35 -10.75 -12.04
N THR A 138 -5.33 -9.93 -11.74
CA THR A 138 -4.10 -10.37 -11.07
C THR A 138 -4.41 -10.93 -9.68
N LEU A 139 -5.19 -10.20 -8.87
CA LEU A 139 -5.59 -10.64 -7.53
C LEU A 139 -6.37 -11.97 -7.58
N LYS A 140 -7.31 -12.11 -8.51
CA LYS A 140 -8.05 -13.38 -8.72
C LYS A 140 -7.11 -14.55 -9.06
N THR A 141 -6.08 -14.27 -9.85
CA THR A 141 -5.13 -15.29 -10.29
C THR A 141 -4.29 -15.80 -9.12
N PHE A 142 -3.77 -14.90 -8.26
CA PHE A 142 -2.83 -15.25 -7.21
C PHE A 142 -3.48 -15.52 -5.85
N ALA A 143 -4.54 -14.79 -5.49
CA ALA A 143 -5.22 -14.93 -4.20
C ALA A 143 -6.58 -15.64 -4.29
N GLY A 144 -7.05 -15.96 -5.50
CA GLY A 144 -8.34 -16.59 -5.74
C GLY A 144 -9.48 -15.61 -5.96
N ALA A 145 -10.57 -16.09 -6.61
CA ALA A 145 -11.70 -15.24 -6.99
C ALA A 145 -12.41 -14.56 -5.79
N ASP A 146 -12.38 -15.18 -4.63
CA ASP A 146 -13.01 -14.63 -3.42
C ASP A 146 -12.30 -13.39 -2.91
N ALA A 147 -10.98 -13.27 -3.11
CA ALA A 147 -10.20 -12.12 -2.70
C ALA A 147 -10.62 -10.82 -3.42
N ALA A 148 -11.12 -10.93 -4.65
CA ALA A 148 -11.57 -9.78 -5.44
C ALA A 148 -13.04 -9.37 -5.20
N LYS A 149 -13.78 -10.09 -4.33
CA LYS A 149 -15.19 -9.78 -4.09
C LYS A 149 -15.38 -8.47 -3.33
N GLY A 150 -16.32 -7.65 -3.81
CA GLY A 150 -16.74 -6.41 -3.17
C GLY A 150 -15.71 -5.28 -3.23
N ILE A 151 -14.63 -5.44 -3.99
CA ILE A 151 -13.67 -4.35 -4.22
C ILE A 151 -14.33 -3.31 -5.13
N GLU A 152 -14.35 -2.08 -4.66
CA GLU A 152 -14.79 -0.90 -5.42
C GLU A 152 -13.62 0.07 -5.54
N ALA A 153 -13.38 0.54 -6.75
CA ALA A 153 -12.34 1.53 -7.02
C ALA A 153 -12.85 2.94 -6.64
N ILE A 154 -12.30 3.50 -5.59
CA ILE A 154 -12.70 4.82 -5.07
C ILE A 154 -11.64 5.85 -5.43
N ALA A 155 -12.03 6.84 -6.24
CA ALA A 155 -11.12 7.94 -6.56
C ALA A 155 -11.03 8.93 -5.39
N PRO A 156 -9.87 9.57 -5.16
CA PRO A 156 -9.74 10.59 -4.12
C PRO A 156 -10.66 11.78 -4.39
N THR A 157 -11.29 12.29 -3.34
CA THR A 157 -12.12 13.50 -3.37
C THR A 157 -11.33 14.76 -3.01
N LEU A 158 -10.20 14.59 -2.33
CA LEU A 158 -9.22 15.64 -2.01
C LEU A 158 -7.87 15.24 -2.59
N THR A 159 -7.28 16.08 -3.44
CA THR A 159 -6.05 15.74 -4.16
C THR A 159 -4.89 16.66 -3.84
N VAL A 160 -3.67 16.10 -3.92
CA VAL A 160 -2.40 16.82 -3.77
C VAL A 160 -1.66 16.80 -5.10
N LYS A 161 -1.14 17.94 -5.54
CA LYS A 161 -0.33 18.03 -6.76
C LYS A 161 1.13 17.64 -6.49
N ALA A 162 1.79 17.14 -7.50
CA ALA A 162 3.23 16.91 -7.45
C ALA A 162 3.99 18.18 -7.01
N GLY A 163 4.88 18.02 -6.02
CA GLY A 163 5.68 19.10 -5.45
C GLY A 163 4.91 20.05 -4.50
N GLN A 164 3.66 19.75 -4.18
CA GLN A 164 2.83 20.52 -3.25
C GLN A 164 2.50 19.68 -2.00
N ALA A 165 2.04 20.37 -0.96
CA ALA A 165 1.54 19.76 0.26
C ALA A 165 0.21 20.38 0.67
N ILE A 166 -0.62 19.58 1.36
CA ILE A 166 -1.84 20.00 2.04
C ILE A 166 -1.81 19.54 3.50
N GLU A 167 -2.61 20.16 4.34
CA GLU A 167 -2.72 19.81 5.75
C GLU A 167 -4.10 19.26 6.09
N LEU A 168 -4.14 18.20 6.89
CA LEU A 168 -5.35 17.58 7.43
C LEU A 168 -5.35 17.75 8.95
N ASP A 169 -6.34 18.46 9.50
CA ASP A 169 -6.50 18.69 10.94
C ASP A 169 -7.24 17.51 11.59
N LEU A 170 -6.59 16.81 12.51
CA LEU A 170 -7.18 15.75 13.32
C LEU A 170 -7.53 16.21 14.76
N GLY A 171 -7.35 17.50 15.07
CA GLY A 171 -7.44 18.02 16.43
C GLY A 171 -6.23 17.66 17.29
N GLY A 172 -5.52 18.67 17.78
CA GLY A 172 -4.29 18.50 18.56
C GLY A 172 -3.11 17.90 17.78
N ARG A 173 -3.29 17.59 16.49
CA ARG A 173 -2.26 17.16 15.51
C ARG A 173 -2.71 17.43 14.09
N THR A 174 -1.75 17.69 13.22
CA THR A 174 -1.93 17.94 11.79
C THR A 174 -1.14 16.90 11.01
N LEU A 175 -1.73 16.39 9.93
CA LEU A 175 -1.03 15.55 8.97
C LEU A 175 -0.70 16.38 7.73
N THR A 176 0.58 16.45 7.37
CA THR A 176 1.02 17.05 6.11
C THR A 176 1.09 15.97 5.04
N ILE A 177 0.28 16.09 3.99
CA ILE A 177 0.27 15.20 2.85
C ILE A 177 1.07 15.85 1.72
N THR A 178 2.18 15.26 1.32
CA THR A 178 3.06 15.79 0.26
C THR A 178 3.00 14.92 -0.98
N GLY A 179 2.71 15.51 -2.14
CA GLY A 179 2.71 14.83 -3.44
C GLY A 179 4.08 14.88 -4.11
N TYR A 180 4.48 13.78 -4.76
CA TYR A 180 5.76 13.67 -5.45
C TYR A 180 5.59 13.61 -6.97
N PRO A 181 6.57 14.11 -7.76
CA PRO A 181 6.70 13.73 -9.18
C PRO A 181 6.89 12.22 -9.31
N ALA A 182 6.80 11.69 -10.54
CA ALA A 182 6.99 10.27 -10.79
C ALA A 182 8.27 9.74 -10.10
N ALA A 183 8.09 8.72 -9.26
CA ALA A 183 9.12 8.07 -8.47
C ALA A 183 8.87 6.55 -8.46
N HIS A 184 8.34 5.96 -7.36
CA HIS A 184 7.88 4.57 -7.36
C HIS A 184 6.74 4.35 -8.36
N THR A 185 5.74 5.26 -8.34
CA THR A 185 4.72 5.41 -9.39
C THR A 185 4.72 6.85 -9.91
N ASP A 186 3.71 7.27 -10.68
CA ASP A 186 3.50 8.67 -11.06
C ASP A 186 2.50 9.39 -10.14
N ASN A 187 2.13 8.78 -9.02
CA ASN A 187 1.06 9.26 -8.16
C ASN A 187 1.33 9.03 -6.65
N ASP A 188 2.58 9.17 -6.23
CA ASP A 188 3.02 8.93 -4.86
C ASP A 188 2.75 10.12 -3.94
N VAL A 189 2.28 9.86 -2.71
CA VAL A 189 2.20 10.83 -1.62
C VAL A 189 2.80 10.26 -0.33
N THR A 190 3.26 11.14 0.56
CA THR A 190 3.66 10.80 1.94
C THR A 190 2.76 11.51 2.94
N VAL A 191 2.72 10.98 4.17
CA VAL A 191 1.95 11.54 5.30
C VAL A 191 2.89 11.76 6.48
N LEU A 192 3.09 13.02 6.86
CA LEU A 192 3.89 13.37 8.04
C LEU A 192 2.98 13.81 9.19
N ASP A 193 3.07 13.13 10.32
CA ASP A 193 2.41 13.52 11.55
C ASP A 193 3.21 14.60 12.30
N SER A 194 2.59 15.75 12.57
CA SER A 194 3.22 16.89 13.24
C SER A 194 3.55 16.64 14.72
N LYS A 195 2.83 15.73 15.38
CA LYS A 195 2.94 15.51 16.83
C LYS A 195 4.07 14.56 17.20
N THR A 196 4.29 13.52 16.42
CA THR A 196 5.27 12.47 16.73
C THR A 196 6.41 12.41 15.71
N HIS A 197 6.40 13.29 14.71
CA HIS A 197 7.35 13.30 13.60
C HIS A 197 7.48 11.93 12.93
N THR A 198 6.34 11.21 12.78
CA THR A 198 6.25 9.94 12.09
C THR A 198 5.86 10.17 10.64
N LEU A 199 6.64 9.62 9.70
CA LEU A 199 6.46 9.74 8.26
C LEU A 199 5.96 8.41 7.69
N PHE A 200 4.74 8.36 7.17
CA PHE A 200 4.31 7.27 6.29
C PHE A 200 4.80 7.57 4.89
N THR A 201 5.60 6.69 4.35
CA THR A 201 6.25 6.90 3.04
C THR A 201 5.49 6.24 1.89
N GLY A 202 4.55 5.33 2.18
CA GLY A 202 4.11 4.38 1.18
C GLY A 202 5.32 3.70 0.56
N ASP A 203 5.23 3.36 -0.70
CA ASP A 203 6.25 2.64 -1.46
C ASP A 203 7.38 3.54 -1.99
N LEU A 204 7.49 4.78 -1.46
CA LEU A 204 8.72 5.55 -1.58
C LEU A 204 9.82 5.04 -0.62
N LEU A 205 9.51 4.03 0.20
CA LEU A 205 10.45 3.29 1.04
C LEU A 205 10.05 1.82 1.13
N PHE A 206 10.94 0.96 0.67
CA PHE A 206 10.96 -0.47 0.93
C PHE A 206 12.10 -0.81 1.91
N VAL A 207 11.83 -1.68 2.85
CA VAL A 207 12.85 -2.16 3.80
C VAL A 207 12.85 -3.69 3.81
N GLU A 208 14.02 -4.29 3.66
CA GLU A 208 14.24 -5.75 3.59
C GLU A 208 13.66 -6.43 2.33
N ARG A 209 12.57 -5.93 1.76
CA ARG A 209 12.01 -6.35 0.47
C ARG A 209 12.54 -5.45 -0.64
N VAL A 210 12.89 -6.04 -1.81
CA VAL A 210 13.39 -5.27 -2.95
C VAL A 210 12.33 -4.26 -3.42
N PRO A 211 12.72 -3.01 -3.73
CA PRO A 211 11.81 -2.02 -4.31
C PRO A 211 11.20 -2.51 -5.63
N SER A 212 9.98 -2.08 -5.95
CA SER A 212 9.38 -2.27 -7.28
C SER A 212 9.25 -0.94 -8.02
N LEU A 213 9.68 -0.89 -9.28
CA LEU A 213 9.72 0.33 -10.10
C LEU A 213 8.59 0.32 -11.15
N ASP A 214 7.61 1.22 -10.98
CA ASP A 214 6.52 1.46 -11.95
C ASP A 214 6.44 2.93 -12.42
N GLY A 215 7.37 3.77 -11.96
CA GLY A 215 7.45 5.20 -12.29
C GLY A 215 8.75 5.57 -12.98
N SER A 216 9.63 6.26 -12.25
CA SER A 216 10.90 6.78 -12.75
C SER A 216 12.01 6.54 -11.74
N ILE A 217 13.07 5.79 -12.14
CA ILE A 217 14.21 5.54 -11.25
C ILE A 217 14.96 6.83 -10.91
N LEU A 218 15.13 7.72 -11.87
CA LEU A 218 15.78 9.02 -11.65
C LEU A 218 14.91 9.96 -10.82
N GLY A 219 13.60 9.92 -11.05
CA GLY A 219 12.63 10.64 -10.24
C GLY A 219 12.62 10.14 -8.80
N TRP A 220 12.74 8.82 -8.59
CA TRP A 220 12.78 8.23 -7.26
C TRP A 220 14.04 8.64 -6.49
N LEU A 221 15.21 8.63 -7.12
CA LEU A 221 16.44 9.16 -6.50
C LEU A 221 16.34 10.66 -6.13
N LYS A 222 15.62 11.45 -6.94
CA LYS A 222 15.30 12.85 -6.60
C LYS A 222 14.33 12.93 -5.41
N ALA A 223 13.28 12.08 -5.40
CA ALA A 223 12.34 11.99 -4.28
C ALA A 223 13.03 11.61 -2.98
N ILE A 224 13.93 10.62 -2.99
CA ILE A 224 14.76 10.22 -1.84
C ILE A 224 15.56 11.43 -1.30
N SER A 225 16.15 12.21 -2.18
CA SER A 225 16.91 13.41 -1.79
C SER A 225 16.05 14.48 -1.12
N ALA A 226 14.78 14.57 -1.47
CA ALA A 226 13.79 15.44 -0.82
C ALA A 226 13.30 14.85 0.51
N LEU A 227 13.00 13.54 0.52
CA LEU A 227 12.52 12.80 1.68
C LEU A 227 13.53 12.85 2.84
N LYS A 228 14.83 12.73 2.60
CA LYS A 228 15.89 12.85 3.62
C LYS A 228 15.89 14.18 4.35
N LYS A 229 15.28 15.23 3.78
CA LYS A 229 15.17 16.57 4.37
C LYS A 229 13.89 16.75 5.20
N VAL A 230 12.97 15.80 5.15
CA VAL A 230 11.77 15.84 5.98
C VAL A 230 12.16 15.63 7.44
N GLY A 231 11.72 16.54 8.32
CA GLY A 231 12.00 16.52 9.74
C GLY A 231 11.25 15.42 10.50
N ALA A 232 11.40 14.16 10.06
CA ALA A 232 10.82 12.99 10.72
C ALA A 232 11.86 12.32 11.64
N GLU A 233 11.38 11.61 12.66
CA GLU A 233 12.21 10.80 13.57
C GLU A 233 12.16 9.32 13.19
N ARG A 234 11.03 8.88 12.63
CA ARG A 234 10.78 7.51 12.17
C ARG A 234 9.96 7.50 10.91
N ALA A 235 10.05 6.41 10.17
CA ALA A 235 9.19 6.17 9.02
C ALA A 235 8.42 4.85 9.17
N VAL A 236 7.24 4.83 8.56
CA VAL A 236 6.45 3.63 8.27
C VAL A 236 6.61 3.37 6.77
N PRO A 237 7.38 2.36 6.35
CA PRO A 237 7.53 2.01 4.93
C PRO A 237 6.25 1.39 4.40
N GLY A 238 6.05 1.38 3.09
CA GLY A 238 4.94 0.64 2.47
C GLY A 238 5.12 -0.87 2.64
N HIS A 239 6.36 -1.34 2.54
CA HIS A 239 6.75 -2.73 2.81
C HIS A 239 7.99 -2.76 3.69
N GLY A 240 7.96 -3.61 4.71
CA GLY A 240 9.04 -3.73 5.68
C GLY A 240 8.53 -3.74 7.12
N PRO A 241 9.38 -3.51 8.14
CA PRO A 241 8.95 -3.42 9.53
C PRO A 241 7.88 -2.35 9.75
N ALA A 242 7.04 -2.51 10.76
CA ALA A 242 5.98 -1.54 11.10
C ALA A 242 6.51 -0.10 11.33
N SER A 243 7.78 0.06 11.68
CA SER A 243 8.44 1.35 11.84
C SER A 243 9.95 1.19 11.83
N VAL A 244 10.65 2.17 11.26
CA VAL A 244 12.11 2.21 11.16
C VAL A 244 12.66 3.59 11.51
N PRO A 245 13.93 3.70 11.99
CA PRO A 245 14.58 4.99 12.24
C PRO A 245 14.77 5.78 10.94
N TRP A 246 14.42 7.07 10.97
CA TRP A 246 14.55 7.95 9.82
C TRP A 246 15.66 8.99 10.03
N PRO A 247 16.43 9.41 8.99
CA PRO A 247 16.33 8.99 7.56
C PRO A 247 17.23 7.79 7.21
N LYS A 248 17.89 7.14 8.16
CA LYS A 248 18.88 6.09 7.90
C LYS A 248 18.31 4.89 7.13
N ALA A 249 17.04 4.56 7.37
CA ALA A 249 16.41 3.37 6.77
C ALA A 249 16.31 3.42 5.23
N ILE A 250 16.41 4.61 4.60
CA ILE A 250 16.32 4.74 3.14
C ILE A 250 17.67 4.51 2.42
N GLU A 251 18.78 4.41 3.15
CA GLU A 251 20.11 4.29 2.54
C GLU A 251 20.30 3.00 1.72
N PRO A 252 19.83 1.82 2.18
CA PRO A 252 19.93 0.60 1.38
C PRO A 252 19.15 0.69 0.06
N GLU A 253 17.93 1.23 0.09
CA GLU A 253 17.11 1.43 -1.11
C GLU A 253 17.77 2.41 -2.09
N GLN A 254 18.25 3.54 -1.59
CA GLN A 254 19.00 4.50 -2.40
C GLN A 254 20.18 3.84 -3.09
N ARG A 255 20.98 3.06 -2.36
CA ARG A 255 22.12 2.32 -2.91
C ARG A 255 21.68 1.36 -4.01
N TYR A 256 20.64 0.56 -3.79
CA TYR A 256 20.11 -0.35 -4.80
C TYR A 256 19.74 0.38 -6.10
N LEU A 257 18.99 1.48 -6.01
CA LEU A 257 18.61 2.27 -7.19
C LEU A 257 19.81 2.91 -7.88
N GLU A 258 20.80 3.41 -7.13
CA GLU A 258 22.05 3.96 -7.67
C GLU A 258 22.89 2.90 -8.38
N VAL A 259 22.97 1.67 -7.85
CA VAL A 259 23.64 0.52 -8.47
C VAL A 259 22.96 0.16 -9.80
N LEU A 260 21.61 0.08 -9.82
CA LEU A 260 20.90 -0.17 -11.07
C LEU A 260 21.21 0.87 -12.13
N VAL A 261 21.16 2.16 -11.80
CA VAL A 261 21.48 3.25 -12.75
C VAL A 261 22.90 3.14 -13.25
N ALA A 262 23.87 2.89 -12.37
CA ALA A 262 25.29 2.79 -12.75
C ALA A 262 25.56 1.59 -13.67
N ASP A 263 25.01 0.42 -13.33
CA ASP A 263 25.21 -0.80 -14.12
C ASP A 263 24.55 -0.70 -15.49
N ILE A 264 23.29 -0.20 -15.54
CA ILE A 264 22.55 -0.05 -16.80
C ILE A 264 23.29 0.92 -17.73
N ARG A 265 23.72 2.10 -17.24
CA ARG A 265 24.49 3.06 -18.04
C ARG A 265 25.80 2.47 -18.56
N LYS A 266 26.49 1.65 -17.76
CA LYS A 266 27.70 0.96 -18.17
C LYS A 266 27.43 -0.02 -19.33
N ILE A 267 26.34 -0.78 -19.26
CA ILE A 267 25.90 -1.72 -20.28
C ILE A 267 25.50 -0.99 -21.56
N GLN A 268 24.69 0.07 -21.46
CA GLN A 268 24.26 0.90 -22.60
C GLN A 268 25.47 1.55 -23.31
N LYS A 269 26.43 2.10 -22.55
CA LYS A 269 27.68 2.66 -23.11
C LYS A 269 28.52 1.65 -23.86
N ALA A 270 28.44 0.38 -23.47
CA ALA A 270 29.09 -0.75 -24.16
C ALA A 270 28.25 -1.32 -25.32
N HIS A 271 27.11 -0.66 -25.68
CA HIS A 271 26.14 -1.13 -26.66
C HIS A 271 25.52 -2.50 -26.32
N GLY A 272 25.43 -2.83 -25.02
CA GLY A 272 24.74 -4.02 -24.50
C GLY A 272 23.23 -3.90 -24.61
N THR A 273 22.54 -5.03 -24.54
CA THR A 273 21.10 -5.12 -24.72
C THR A 273 20.36 -5.10 -23.38
N ILE A 274 19.03 -4.91 -23.44
CA ILE A 274 18.16 -4.97 -22.25
C ILE A 274 18.19 -6.39 -21.63
N GLU A 275 18.27 -7.45 -22.43
CA GLU A 275 18.41 -8.83 -21.96
C GLU A 275 19.72 -9.03 -21.19
N GLU A 276 20.80 -8.43 -21.66
CA GLU A 276 22.07 -8.44 -20.92
C GLU A 276 21.95 -7.68 -19.61
N ALA A 277 21.29 -6.51 -19.62
CA ALA A 277 21.08 -5.72 -18.43
C ALA A 277 20.25 -6.47 -17.38
N THR A 278 19.17 -7.14 -17.77
CA THR A 278 18.32 -7.91 -16.83
C THR A 278 19.06 -9.07 -16.15
N GLN A 279 20.15 -9.54 -16.74
CA GLN A 279 20.99 -10.62 -16.18
C GLN A 279 22.15 -10.12 -15.31
N LYS A 280 22.57 -8.85 -15.47
CA LYS A 280 23.80 -8.34 -14.87
C LYS A 280 23.62 -7.17 -13.93
N ALA A 281 22.66 -6.29 -14.21
CA ALA A 281 22.50 -5.08 -13.40
C ALA A 281 21.90 -5.40 -12.03
N GLY A 282 22.51 -4.84 -10.99
CA GLY A 282 22.05 -4.97 -9.60
C GLY A 282 22.36 -6.32 -8.96
N ILE A 283 23.02 -7.28 -9.63
CA ILE A 283 23.27 -8.64 -9.09
C ILE A 283 24.06 -8.62 -7.77
N GLU A 284 24.91 -7.63 -7.56
CA GLU A 284 25.64 -7.47 -6.29
C GLU A 284 24.72 -7.21 -5.09
N GLU A 285 23.51 -6.77 -5.33
CA GLU A 285 22.48 -6.50 -4.31
C GLU A 285 21.62 -7.73 -3.96
N GLN A 286 21.69 -8.84 -4.70
CA GLN A 286 20.82 -10.01 -4.57
C GLN A 286 20.71 -10.54 -3.13
N GLY A 287 21.84 -10.60 -2.40
CA GLY A 287 21.85 -11.10 -1.02
C GLY A 287 21.28 -10.15 0.04
N ASN A 288 20.94 -8.91 -0.34
CA ASN A 288 20.49 -7.86 0.57
C ASN A 288 18.97 -7.73 0.65
N TRP A 289 18.21 -8.38 -0.27
CA TRP A 289 16.80 -8.14 -0.47
C TRP A 289 15.98 -9.41 -0.59
N ALA A 290 14.89 -9.51 0.15
CA ALA A 290 13.85 -10.50 -0.12
C ALA A 290 13.18 -10.21 -1.48
N LEU A 291 12.71 -11.26 -2.18
CA LEU A 291 12.04 -11.18 -3.48
C LEU A 291 12.89 -10.56 -4.61
N PHE A 292 14.21 -10.55 -4.45
CA PHE A 292 15.11 -9.96 -5.46
C PHE A 292 14.94 -10.61 -6.85
N ASP A 293 14.89 -11.94 -6.90
CA ASP A 293 14.79 -12.68 -8.16
C ASP A 293 13.47 -12.45 -8.90
N ASP A 294 12.42 -12.08 -8.16
CA ASP A 294 11.09 -11.81 -8.71
C ASP A 294 10.97 -10.41 -9.32
N TYR A 295 11.71 -9.43 -8.77
CA TYR A 295 11.51 -8.01 -9.12
C TYR A 295 12.70 -7.36 -9.81
N ASN A 296 13.96 -7.78 -9.57
CA ASN A 296 15.13 -7.07 -10.10
C ASN A 296 15.11 -6.95 -11.63
N ALA A 297 14.83 -8.04 -12.35
CA ALA A 297 14.79 -8.01 -13.82
C ALA A 297 13.72 -7.05 -14.37
N ARG A 298 12.55 -6.95 -13.69
CA ARG A 298 11.49 -6.00 -14.03
C ARG A 298 11.95 -4.55 -13.79
N ASN A 299 12.57 -4.28 -12.65
CA ASN A 299 13.11 -2.96 -12.32
C ASN A 299 14.18 -2.51 -13.33
N VAL A 300 15.10 -3.43 -13.68
CA VAL A 300 16.13 -3.20 -14.70
C VAL A 300 15.49 -2.89 -16.05
N THR A 301 14.43 -3.61 -16.45
CA THR A 301 13.73 -3.38 -17.72
C THR A 301 13.13 -1.96 -17.76
N GLY A 302 12.43 -1.52 -16.71
CA GLY A 302 11.86 -0.17 -16.63
C GLY A 302 12.93 0.92 -16.64
N ALA A 303 13.97 0.74 -15.81
CA ALA A 303 15.08 1.69 -15.73
C ALA A 303 15.91 1.76 -17.02
N PHE A 304 16.13 0.64 -17.73
CA PHE A 304 16.85 0.61 -19.00
C PHE A 304 16.17 1.47 -20.05
N VAL A 305 14.85 1.33 -20.19
CA VAL A 305 14.06 2.14 -21.14
C VAL A 305 14.13 3.63 -20.79
N GLU A 306 14.01 4.00 -19.50
CA GLU A 306 14.11 5.39 -19.08
C GLU A 306 15.49 5.98 -19.41
N LEU A 307 16.57 5.25 -19.11
CA LEU A 307 17.94 5.74 -19.28
C LEU A 307 18.43 5.78 -20.74
N GLU A 308 17.72 5.15 -21.69
CA GLU A 308 17.99 5.30 -23.13
C GLU A 308 17.64 6.69 -23.67
N TRP A 309 16.76 7.43 -22.98
CA TRP A 309 16.24 8.72 -23.45
C TRP A 309 16.82 9.91 -22.65
N GLU A 310 17.92 9.72 -21.94
CA GLU A 310 18.64 10.81 -21.24
C GLU A 310 19.44 11.76 -22.16
#